data_a98713cab89e463d0aef8e18e721889b
#
_entry.id   a98713cab89e463d0aef8e18e721889b
#
_cell.length_a   1.000
_cell.length_b   1.000
_cell.length_c   1.000
_cell.angle_alpha   90.00
_cell.angle_beta   90.00
_cell.angle_gamma   90.00
#
_symmetry.space_group_name_H-M   'P 1'
#
loop_
_entity.id
_entity.type
_entity.pdbx_description
1 polymer ?
#
loop_
_entity_poly.entity_id
_entity_poly.type
_entity_poly.pdbx_seq_one_letter_code
_entity_poly.pdbx_strand_id
1 'polypeptide(L)'
;GISGLTSGILLAKEGKKVLIMEKHFKAGGWTHTFKRDNYEWDVGIHYIGEVHNPRSPVRKLFDLVSDGNLEWHKMEDNYDRIIFPDKQYNFVAPREKFIQDMAGYFPGTEDKMRRYIQVVDEAVKSGQSYFANKALPNWLGNFTYNKMTRKFFSHSDKTTREVIMDIFDDETILSVLSGQWGDHGLPPGYSSFAMHAMVVRHYLDGGNYPIGTSRRIAETAVDYLESMGGALYVN
;
A
#
# COMPACT_ATOMS: atom_id res chain seq x y z
N GLY A 1 -7.20 0.40 15.32
CA GLY A 1 -6.46 0.68 14.09
C GLY A 1 -7.37 1.12 12.95
N ILE A 2 -6.80 1.47 11.77
CA ILE A 2 -7.56 2.07 10.66
C ILE A 2 -8.71 1.17 10.16
N SER A 3 -8.53 -0.15 10.13
CA SER A 3 -9.60 -1.07 9.69
C SER A 3 -10.83 -1.00 10.60
N GLY A 4 -10.62 -0.91 11.93
CA GLY A 4 -11.71 -0.74 12.89
C GLY A 4 -12.41 0.61 12.74
N LEU A 5 -11.66 1.69 12.53
CA LEU A 5 -12.20 3.02 12.25
C LEU A 5 -13.05 3.01 10.96
N THR A 6 -12.52 2.44 9.87
CA THR A 6 -13.25 2.32 8.60
C THR A 6 -14.56 1.55 8.77
N SER A 7 -14.50 0.37 9.42
CA SER A 7 -15.72 -0.44 9.66
C SER A 7 -16.73 0.30 10.54
N GLY A 8 -16.26 0.97 11.59
CA GLY A 8 -17.12 1.75 12.49
C GLY A 8 -17.81 2.90 11.76
N ILE A 9 -17.08 3.66 10.94
CA ILE A 9 -17.63 4.75 10.14
C ILE A 9 -18.70 4.24 9.16
N LEU A 10 -18.42 3.14 8.46
CA LEU A 10 -19.40 2.56 7.53
C LEU A 10 -20.69 2.13 8.26
N LEU A 11 -20.56 1.53 9.44
CA LEU A 11 -21.73 1.18 10.27
C LEU A 11 -22.48 2.41 10.78
N ALA A 12 -21.76 3.46 11.19
CA ALA A 12 -22.38 4.70 11.63
C ALA A 12 -23.15 5.39 10.49
N LYS A 13 -22.61 5.37 9.27
CA LYS A 13 -23.32 5.86 8.06
C LYS A 13 -24.62 5.10 7.79
N GLU A 14 -24.70 3.84 8.16
CA GLU A 14 -25.94 3.01 8.12
C GLU A 14 -26.84 3.21 9.35
N GLY A 15 -26.60 4.27 10.13
CA GLY A 15 -27.43 4.62 11.30
C GLY A 15 -27.22 3.72 12.52
N LYS A 16 -26.14 2.94 12.57
CA LYS A 16 -25.84 2.12 13.74
C LYS A 16 -25.18 2.95 14.83
N LYS A 17 -25.50 2.68 16.09
CA LYS A 17 -24.74 3.20 17.24
C LYS A 17 -23.42 2.45 17.34
N VAL A 18 -22.32 3.16 17.21
CA VAL A 18 -20.98 2.57 17.14
C VAL A 18 -20.13 3.01 18.31
N LEU A 19 -19.51 2.03 18.97
CA LEU A 19 -18.46 2.22 19.95
C LEU A 19 -17.20 1.48 19.50
N ILE A 20 -16.09 2.20 19.37
CA ILE A 20 -14.78 1.62 19.08
C ILE A 20 -13.95 1.65 20.35
N MET A 21 -13.38 0.50 20.72
CA MET A 21 -12.42 0.39 21.82
C MET A 21 -11.03 0.12 21.25
N GLU A 22 -10.08 1.00 21.57
CA GLU A 22 -8.68 0.88 21.17
C GLU A 22 -7.84 0.55 22.42
N LYS A 23 -7.06 -0.54 22.34
CA LYS A 23 -6.19 -0.97 23.44
C LYS A 23 -5.02 -0.01 23.68
N HIS A 24 -4.57 0.66 22.62
CA HIS A 24 -3.47 1.63 22.69
C HIS A 24 -3.98 2.98 23.24
N PHE A 25 -3.10 3.78 23.81
CA PHE A 25 -3.43 5.13 24.30
C PHE A 25 -3.64 6.17 23.20
N LYS A 26 -3.43 5.79 21.92
CA LYS A 26 -3.71 6.60 20.74
C LYS A 26 -4.52 5.80 19.73
N ALA A 27 -5.47 6.46 19.07
CA ALA A 27 -6.21 5.89 17.97
C ALA A 27 -5.34 5.73 16.71
N GLY A 28 -5.78 4.86 15.78
CA GLY A 28 -5.20 4.74 14.45
C GLY A 28 -4.28 3.54 14.21
N GLY A 29 -3.79 2.88 15.26
CA GLY A 29 -2.81 1.80 15.09
C GLY A 29 -1.51 2.35 14.47
N TRP A 30 -1.04 1.81 13.36
CA TRP A 30 0.20 2.23 12.70
C TRP A 30 0.17 3.65 12.10
N THR A 31 -0.96 4.36 12.15
CA THR A 31 -1.04 5.76 11.70
C THR A 31 -0.75 6.77 12.81
N HIS A 32 -0.46 6.34 14.04
CA HIS A 32 -0.12 7.28 15.11
C HIS A 32 1.34 7.76 15.00
N THR A 33 1.64 8.83 15.72
CA THR A 33 2.95 9.47 15.78
C THR A 33 3.49 9.44 17.20
N PHE A 34 4.80 9.60 17.36
CA PHE A 34 5.47 9.85 18.63
C PHE A 34 6.39 11.07 18.54
N LYS A 35 6.71 11.68 19.68
CA LYS A 35 7.62 12.82 19.76
C LYS A 35 8.89 12.46 20.52
N ARG A 36 10.01 12.99 20.01
CA ARG A 36 11.29 13.04 20.72
C ARG A 36 11.86 14.44 20.56
N ASP A 37 12.12 15.10 21.67
CA ASP A 37 12.55 16.49 21.71
C ASP A 37 11.58 17.39 20.89
N ASN A 38 12.07 18.08 19.89
CA ASN A 38 11.28 18.95 19.03
C ASN A 38 10.80 18.27 17.74
N TYR A 39 11.02 16.96 17.60
CA TYR A 39 10.67 16.21 16.38
C TYR A 39 9.47 15.32 16.60
N GLU A 40 8.62 15.22 15.61
CA GLU A 40 7.51 14.29 15.53
C GLU A 40 7.79 13.23 14.45
N TRP A 41 7.58 11.97 14.78
CA TRP A 41 7.89 10.82 13.95
C TRP A 41 6.66 9.97 13.71
N ASP A 42 6.48 9.51 12.48
CA ASP A 42 5.50 8.49 12.16
C ASP A 42 5.96 7.12 12.68
N VAL A 43 5.00 6.27 13.08
CA VAL A 43 5.32 4.94 13.60
C VAL A 43 5.37 3.90 12.49
N GLY A 44 4.39 3.89 11.61
CA GLY A 44 4.27 2.86 10.57
C GLY A 44 3.99 3.42 9.19
N ILE A 45 3.10 4.38 9.06
CA ILE A 45 2.82 4.99 7.75
C ILE A 45 3.75 6.17 7.52
N HIS A 46 4.53 6.08 6.45
CA HIS A 46 5.45 7.15 6.02
C HIS A 46 4.88 7.95 4.84
N TYR A 47 4.51 7.33 3.73
CA TYR A 47 3.83 7.95 2.58
C TYR A 47 2.89 6.94 1.93
N ILE A 48 1.97 7.42 1.11
CA ILE A 48 0.93 6.59 0.49
C ILE A 48 0.86 6.90 -1.00
N GLY A 49 0.80 5.87 -1.81
CA GLY A 49 0.62 6.00 -3.26
C GLY A 49 -0.84 6.24 -3.65
N GLU A 50 -1.06 6.61 -4.90
CA GLU A 50 -2.37 6.69 -5.56
C GLU A 50 -3.37 7.74 -5.03
N VAL A 51 -3.20 8.31 -3.83
CA VAL A 51 -4.18 9.24 -3.25
C VAL A 51 -4.24 10.61 -3.95
N HIS A 52 -3.26 10.95 -4.80
CA HIS A 52 -3.33 12.12 -5.68
C HIS A 52 -4.36 11.96 -6.80
N ASN A 53 -4.74 10.73 -7.12
CA ASN A 53 -5.75 10.43 -8.14
C ASN A 53 -7.14 10.29 -7.48
N PRO A 54 -8.08 11.24 -7.71
CA PRO A 54 -9.40 11.20 -7.08
C PRO A 54 -10.25 10.00 -7.53
N ARG A 55 -9.85 9.30 -8.60
CA ARG A 55 -10.55 8.10 -9.08
C ARG A 55 -10.03 6.81 -8.43
N SER A 56 -8.88 6.86 -7.76
CA SER A 56 -8.30 5.66 -7.15
C SER A 56 -9.18 5.13 -6.01
N PRO A 57 -9.27 3.81 -5.84
CA PRO A 57 -9.99 3.22 -4.72
C PRO A 57 -9.43 3.65 -3.36
N VAL A 58 -8.11 3.82 -3.26
CA VAL A 58 -7.42 4.23 -2.02
C VAL A 58 -7.83 5.66 -1.65
N ARG A 59 -7.82 6.61 -2.62
CA ARG A 59 -8.27 7.98 -2.38
C ARG A 59 -9.74 8.03 -1.96
N LYS A 60 -10.61 7.32 -2.67
CA LYS A 60 -12.04 7.24 -2.33
C LYS A 60 -12.29 6.67 -0.94
N LEU A 61 -11.48 5.68 -0.52
CA LEU A 61 -11.60 5.12 0.82
C LEU A 61 -11.24 6.17 1.88
N PHE A 62 -10.13 6.91 1.71
CA PHE A 62 -9.74 7.95 2.64
C PHE A 62 -10.75 9.10 2.67
N ASP A 63 -11.24 9.55 1.52
CA ASP A 63 -12.30 10.57 1.48
C ASP A 63 -13.58 10.09 2.19
N LEU A 64 -13.96 8.82 2.01
CA LEU A 64 -15.13 8.23 2.66
C LEU A 64 -15.01 8.19 4.19
N VAL A 65 -13.85 7.86 4.73
CA VAL A 65 -13.65 7.71 6.18
C VAL A 65 -13.27 8.98 6.89
N SER A 66 -12.90 10.03 6.17
CA SER A 66 -12.57 11.35 6.71
C SER A 66 -13.58 12.44 6.37
N ASP A 67 -14.70 12.09 5.70
CA ASP A 67 -15.62 13.04 5.10
C ASP A 67 -14.95 14.07 4.19
N GLY A 68 -13.89 13.64 3.49
CA GLY A 68 -13.09 14.51 2.62
C GLY A 68 -12.12 15.46 3.35
N ASN A 69 -12.03 15.40 4.68
CA ASN A 69 -11.20 16.32 5.47
C ASN A 69 -9.72 15.91 5.60
N LEU A 70 -9.31 14.83 4.93
CA LEU A 70 -7.92 14.40 4.89
C LEU A 70 -7.23 14.95 3.65
N GLU A 71 -6.32 15.87 3.86
CA GLU A 71 -5.55 16.53 2.79
C GLU A 71 -4.20 15.83 2.56
N TRP A 72 -3.76 15.84 1.29
CA TRP A 72 -2.55 15.18 0.86
C TRP A 72 -1.58 16.14 0.17
N HIS A 73 -0.31 16.05 0.51
CA HIS A 73 0.78 16.68 -0.20
C HIS A 73 1.45 15.66 -1.11
N LYS A 74 1.52 15.94 -2.42
CA LYS A 74 2.29 15.12 -3.35
C LYS A 74 3.78 15.31 -3.07
N MET A 75 4.50 14.20 -2.87
CA MET A 75 5.95 14.22 -2.71
C MET A 75 6.66 14.49 -4.05
N GLU A 76 7.97 14.68 -3.99
CA GLU A 76 8.80 14.74 -5.19
C GLU A 76 8.65 13.47 -6.03
N ASP A 77 8.89 13.58 -7.34
CA ASP A 77 8.79 12.41 -8.23
C ASP A 77 9.79 11.31 -7.87
N ASN A 78 10.94 11.63 -7.27
CA ASN A 78 11.84 10.67 -6.67
C ASN A 78 11.32 10.25 -5.29
N TYR A 79 10.48 9.23 -5.27
CA TYR A 79 9.74 8.81 -4.06
C TYR A 79 10.54 7.85 -3.17
N ASP A 80 11.60 7.21 -3.69
CA ASP A 80 12.44 6.30 -2.91
C ASP A 80 13.88 6.26 -3.43
N ARG A 81 14.83 5.91 -2.56
CA ARG A 81 16.26 5.80 -2.86
C ARG A 81 16.84 4.56 -2.23
N ILE A 82 17.32 3.64 -3.05
CA ILE A 82 18.01 2.44 -2.59
C ILE A 82 19.52 2.70 -2.66
N ILE A 83 20.16 2.75 -1.50
CA ILE A 83 21.56 3.15 -1.36
C ILE A 83 22.42 1.93 -1.10
N PHE A 84 23.36 1.66 -2.01
CA PHE A 84 24.43 0.68 -1.87
C PHE A 84 25.75 1.41 -1.54
N PRO A 85 26.79 0.71 -1.07
CA PRO A 85 28.07 1.35 -0.74
C PRO A 85 28.71 2.14 -1.88
N ASP A 86 28.49 1.71 -3.12
CA ASP A 86 29.12 2.23 -4.33
C ASP A 86 28.15 2.98 -5.25
N LYS A 87 26.84 2.82 -5.07
CA LYS A 87 25.84 3.39 -5.99
C LYS A 87 24.49 3.63 -5.33
N GLN A 88 23.80 4.64 -5.81
CA GLN A 88 22.41 4.93 -5.44
C GLN A 88 21.51 4.67 -6.64
N TYR A 89 20.34 4.08 -6.35
CA TYR A 89 19.26 3.84 -7.32
C TYR A 89 18.02 4.62 -6.88
N ASN A 90 17.53 5.50 -7.74
CA ASN A 90 16.36 6.31 -7.47
C ASN A 90 15.10 5.65 -8.07
N PHE A 91 14.04 5.61 -7.29
CA PHE A 91 12.72 5.18 -7.76
C PHE A 91 11.91 6.43 -8.07
N VAL A 92 11.71 6.70 -9.35
CA VAL A 92 11.17 7.96 -9.84
C VAL A 92 9.84 7.75 -10.56
N ALA A 93 8.81 8.44 -10.14
CA ALA A 93 7.51 8.48 -10.82
C ALA A 93 7.59 9.41 -12.07
N PRO A 94 6.71 9.20 -13.06
CA PRO A 94 5.73 8.12 -13.15
C PRO A 94 6.34 6.81 -13.65
N ARG A 95 5.53 5.76 -13.74
CA ARG A 95 5.87 4.42 -14.20
C ARG A 95 6.88 4.36 -15.35
N GLU A 96 6.66 5.14 -16.41
CA GLU A 96 7.54 5.12 -17.60
C GLU A 96 8.94 5.66 -17.26
N LYS A 97 9.02 6.67 -16.40
CA LYS A 97 10.28 7.19 -15.91
C LYS A 97 11.04 6.16 -15.06
N PHE A 98 10.31 5.43 -14.19
CA PHE A 98 10.88 4.32 -13.43
C PHE A 98 11.51 3.27 -14.34
N ILE A 99 10.79 2.83 -15.40
CA ILE A 99 11.31 1.85 -16.36
C ILE A 99 12.58 2.37 -17.04
N GLN A 100 12.57 3.61 -17.53
CA GLN A 100 13.70 4.22 -18.22
C GLN A 100 14.92 4.37 -17.30
N ASP A 101 14.72 4.82 -16.07
CA ASP A 101 15.81 5.01 -15.10
C ASP A 101 16.42 3.66 -14.70
N MET A 102 15.58 2.64 -14.44
CA MET A 102 16.08 1.29 -14.15
C MET A 102 16.86 0.70 -15.34
N ALA A 103 16.36 0.85 -16.56
CA ALA A 103 17.08 0.43 -17.76
C ALA A 103 18.40 1.22 -17.98
N GLY A 104 18.43 2.48 -17.56
CA GLY A 104 19.64 3.29 -17.55
C GLY A 104 20.69 2.80 -16.54
N TYR A 105 20.23 2.35 -15.36
CA TYR A 105 21.11 1.73 -14.36
C TYR A 105 21.62 0.35 -14.81
N PHE A 106 20.81 -0.39 -15.58
CA PHE A 106 21.08 -1.76 -16.04
C PHE A 106 20.93 -1.84 -17.57
N PRO A 107 21.96 -1.44 -18.35
CA PRO A 107 21.87 -1.38 -19.80
C PRO A 107 21.45 -2.72 -20.43
N GLY A 108 20.59 -2.66 -21.44
CA GLY A 108 20.07 -3.83 -22.15
C GLY A 108 18.91 -4.54 -21.47
N THR A 109 18.34 -3.97 -20.40
CA THR A 109 17.23 -4.60 -19.64
C THR A 109 15.88 -3.95 -19.85
N GLU A 110 15.72 -2.99 -20.77
CA GLU A 110 14.46 -2.23 -20.91
C GLU A 110 13.23 -3.14 -21.13
N ASP A 111 13.33 -4.10 -22.06
CA ASP A 111 12.24 -5.06 -22.31
C ASP A 111 11.94 -5.93 -21.10
N LYS A 112 12.97 -6.33 -20.35
CA LYS A 112 12.82 -7.07 -19.10
C LYS A 112 12.17 -6.23 -18.01
N MET A 113 12.49 -4.94 -17.88
CA MET A 113 11.82 -4.00 -16.97
C MET A 113 10.34 -3.82 -17.33
N ARG A 114 10.03 -3.66 -18.62
CA ARG A 114 8.63 -3.62 -19.08
C ARG A 114 7.90 -4.91 -18.76
N ARG A 115 8.54 -6.06 -18.96
CA ARG A 115 7.97 -7.36 -18.59
C ARG A 115 7.75 -7.48 -17.09
N TYR A 116 8.70 -7.05 -16.27
CA TYR A 116 8.54 -7.02 -14.81
C TYR A 116 7.32 -6.20 -14.39
N ILE A 117 7.19 -4.98 -14.88
CA ILE A 117 6.03 -4.12 -14.57
C ILE A 117 4.71 -4.73 -15.06
N GLN A 118 4.72 -5.40 -16.22
CA GLN A 118 3.55 -6.13 -16.69
C GLN A 118 3.16 -7.26 -15.72
N VAL A 119 4.12 -8.03 -15.20
CA VAL A 119 3.87 -9.12 -14.24
C VAL A 119 3.37 -8.55 -12.91
N VAL A 120 3.89 -7.41 -12.46
CA VAL A 120 3.37 -6.65 -11.31
C VAL A 120 1.90 -6.29 -11.51
N ASP A 121 1.53 -5.70 -12.64
CA ASP A 121 0.13 -5.35 -12.95
C ASP A 121 -0.79 -6.58 -13.01
N GLU A 122 -0.31 -7.69 -13.59
CA GLU A 122 -1.06 -8.94 -13.64
C GLU A 122 -1.33 -9.52 -12.25
N ALA A 123 -0.34 -9.47 -11.36
CA ALA A 123 -0.48 -9.93 -9.98
C ALA A 123 -1.50 -9.08 -9.22
N VAL A 124 -1.38 -7.75 -9.28
CA VAL A 124 -2.31 -6.82 -8.62
C VAL A 124 -3.74 -6.97 -9.14
N LYS A 125 -3.92 -7.03 -10.47
CA LYS A 125 -5.23 -7.24 -11.08
C LYS A 125 -5.85 -8.58 -10.65
N SER A 126 -5.06 -9.62 -10.52
CA SER A 126 -5.55 -10.92 -10.04
C SER A 126 -5.97 -10.88 -8.57
N GLY A 127 -5.28 -10.07 -7.75
CA GLY A 127 -5.64 -9.80 -6.37
C GLY A 127 -7.02 -9.18 -6.20
N GLN A 128 -7.43 -8.29 -7.11
CA GLN A 128 -8.78 -7.71 -7.09
C GLN A 128 -9.86 -8.79 -7.18
N SER A 129 -9.69 -9.77 -8.07
CA SER A 129 -10.63 -10.91 -8.18
C SER A 129 -10.63 -11.80 -6.94
N TYR A 130 -9.46 -12.02 -6.34
CA TYR A 130 -9.33 -12.78 -5.09
C TYR A 130 -10.07 -12.09 -3.94
N PHE A 131 -9.85 -10.80 -3.71
CA PHE A 131 -10.52 -10.05 -2.64
C PHE A 131 -12.02 -9.89 -2.90
N ALA A 132 -12.44 -9.71 -4.15
CA ALA A 132 -13.85 -9.69 -4.52
C ALA A 132 -14.53 -11.04 -4.18
N ASN A 133 -13.87 -12.18 -4.43
CA ASN A 133 -14.39 -13.49 -4.01
C ASN A 133 -14.60 -13.57 -2.50
N LYS A 134 -13.66 -13.03 -1.70
CA LYS A 134 -13.76 -13.04 -0.22
C LYS A 134 -14.90 -12.17 0.31
N ALA A 135 -15.36 -11.19 -0.46
CA ALA A 135 -16.51 -10.33 -0.10
C ALA A 135 -17.86 -10.94 -0.50
N LEU A 136 -17.88 -12.05 -1.25
CA LEU A 136 -19.14 -12.72 -1.62
C LEU A 136 -19.75 -13.52 -0.46
N PRO A 137 -21.07 -13.72 -0.44
CA PRO A 137 -21.70 -14.70 0.44
C PRO A 137 -21.06 -16.08 0.29
N ASN A 138 -20.90 -16.84 1.38
CA ASN A 138 -20.15 -18.08 1.43
C ASN A 138 -20.51 -19.08 0.31
N TRP A 139 -21.79 -19.27 0.03
CA TRP A 139 -22.24 -20.21 -1.01
C TRP A 139 -21.79 -19.80 -2.41
N LEU A 140 -21.82 -18.51 -2.73
CA LEU A 140 -21.39 -17.98 -4.02
C LEU A 140 -19.86 -17.91 -4.09
N GLY A 141 -19.21 -17.48 -3.00
CA GLY A 141 -17.75 -17.47 -2.87
C GLY A 141 -17.15 -18.85 -3.11
N ASN A 142 -17.70 -19.89 -2.49
CA ASN A 142 -17.25 -21.27 -2.69
C ASN A 142 -17.44 -21.76 -4.13
N PHE A 143 -18.57 -21.44 -4.74
CA PHE A 143 -18.83 -21.81 -6.15
C PHE A 143 -17.86 -21.14 -7.14
N THR A 144 -17.52 -19.88 -6.91
CA THR A 144 -16.65 -19.09 -7.81
C THR A 144 -15.17 -19.17 -7.45
N TYR A 145 -14.81 -19.79 -6.31
CA TYR A 145 -13.49 -19.76 -5.72
C TYR A 145 -12.38 -20.07 -6.73
N ASN A 146 -12.37 -21.25 -7.31
CA ASN A 146 -11.31 -21.67 -8.23
C ASN A 146 -11.15 -20.73 -9.44
N LYS A 147 -12.26 -20.22 -9.98
CA LYS A 147 -12.23 -19.32 -11.14
C LYS A 147 -11.65 -17.95 -10.78
N MET A 148 -12.02 -17.40 -9.61
CA MET A 148 -11.64 -16.06 -9.20
C MET A 148 -10.25 -15.98 -8.54
N THR A 149 -9.78 -17.08 -7.95
CA THR A 149 -8.55 -17.06 -7.13
C THR A 149 -7.34 -17.72 -7.79
N ARG A 150 -7.54 -18.63 -8.76
CA ARG A 150 -6.46 -19.40 -9.40
C ARG A 150 -5.33 -18.51 -9.94
N LYS A 151 -5.67 -17.41 -10.61
CA LYS A 151 -4.66 -16.50 -11.18
C LYS A 151 -3.89 -15.77 -10.08
N PHE A 152 -4.54 -15.43 -8.98
CA PHE A 152 -3.88 -14.82 -7.83
C PHE A 152 -2.85 -15.79 -7.23
N PHE A 153 -3.23 -17.03 -6.97
CA PHE A 153 -2.32 -18.03 -6.42
C PHE A 153 -1.12 -18.33 -7.32
N SER A 154 -1.25 -18.24 -8.64
CA SER A 154 -0.09 -18.39 -9.54
C SER A 154 0.98 -17.30 -9.36
N HIS A 155 0.65 -16.18 -8.72
CA HIS A 155 1.59 -15.12 -8.33
C HIS A 155 1.92 -15.17 -6.84
N SER A 156 0.94 -15.44 -5.97
CA SER A 156 1.13 -15.38 -4.53
C SER A 156 1.92 -16.55 -3.97
N ASP A 157 1.88 -17.71 -4.64
CA ASP A 157 2.60 -18.93 -4.23
C ASP A 157 4.07 -18.92 -4.68
N LYS A 158 4.46 -17.94 -5.49
CA LYS A 158 5.85 -17.68 -5.85
C LYS A 158 6.47 -16.62 -4.94
N THR A 159 7.73 -16.80 -4.62
CA THR A 159 8.49 -15.78 -3.91
C THR A 159 8.86 -14.61 -4.84
N THR A 160 9.10 -13.44 -4.26
CA THR A 160 9.61 -12.27 -4.98
C THR A 160 10.92 -12.59 -5.70
N ARG A 161 11.82 -13.34 -5.02
CA ARG A 161 13.08 -13.78 -5.59
C ARG A 161 12.87 -14.65 -6.84
N GLU A 162 12.02 -15.67 -6.77
CA GLU A 162 11.77 -16.56 -7.91
C GLU A 162 11.30 -15.80 -9.14
N VAL A 163 10.37 -14.84 -8.98
CA VAL A 163 9.83 -14.11 -10.12
C VAL A 163 10.84 -13.12 -10.70
N ILE A 164 11.56 -12.37 -9.87
CA ILE A 164 12.55 -11.39 -10.35
C ILE A 164 13.72 -12.11 -11.02
N MET A 165 14.24 -13.21 -10.44
CA MET A 165 15.34 -13.98 -11.02
C MET A 165 14.95 -14.67 -12.32
N ASP A 166 13.70 -15.14 -12.47
CA ASP A 166 13.19 -15.70 -13.74
C ASP A 166 13.21 -14.68 -14.89
N ILE A 167 13.03 -13.40 -14.58
CA ILE A 167 13.03 -12.32 -15.58
C ILE A 167 14.45 -11.83 -15.88
N PHE A 168 15.28 -11.62 -14.84
CA PHE A 168 16.53 -10.88 -14.96
C PHE A 168 17.78 -11.74 -14.87
N ASP A 169 17.78 -12.78 -14.03
CA ASP A 169 18.95 -13.59 -13.68
C ASP A 169 20.14 -12.73 -13.18
N ASP A 170 19.84 -11.76 -12.31
CA ASP A 170 20.82 -10.79 -11.79
C ASP A 170 20.51 -10.44 -10.33
N GLU A 171 21.44 -10.74 -9.42
CA GLU A 171 21.28 -10.52 -7.98
C GLU A 171 21.27 -9.03 -7.60
N THR A 172 21.94 -8.17 -8.37
CA THR A 172 21.95 -6.73 -8.12
C THR A 172 20.59 -6.14 -8.46
N ILE A 173 20.02 -6.55 -9.60
CA ILE A 173 18.67 -6.13 -10.00
C ILE A 173 17.64 -6.65 -8.99
N LEU A 174 17.75 -7.90 -8.54
CA LEU A 174 16.90 -8.44 -7.48
C LEU A 174 16.96 -7.57 -6.23
N SER A 175 18.17 -7.24 -5.77
CA SER A 175 18.38 -6.46 -4.55
C SER A 175 17.81 -5.04 -4.67
N VAL A 176 17.99 -4.40 -5.83
CA VAL A 176 17.43 -3.06 -6.10
C VAL A 176 15.92 -3.11 -6.17
N LEU A 177 15.33 -3.95 -7.02
CA LEU A 177 13.88 -4.00 -7.22
C LEU A 177 13.10 -4.46 -5.97
N SER A 178 13.74 -5.24 -5.10
CA SER A 178 13.15 -5.65 -3.82
C SER A 178 13.44 -4.71 -2.65
N GLY A 179 14.08 -3.55 -2.89
CA GLY A 179 14.50 -2.63 -1.82
C GLY A 179 13.40 -2.14 -0.88
N GLN A 180 12.15 -2.12 -1.34
CA GLN A 180 10.96 -1.79 -0.55
C GLN A 180 10.41 -2.96 0.30
N TRP A 181 11.17 -4.04 0.49
CA TRP A 181 10.72 -5.21 1.25
C TRP A 181 10.33 -4.90 2.71
N GLY A 182 10.85 -3.81 3.26
CA GLY A 182 10.49 -3.33 4.60
C GLY A 182 9.00 -3.04 4.76
N ASP A 183 8.30 -2.62 3.70
CA ASP A 183 6.87 -2.28 3.73
C ASP A 183 5.96 -3.49 3.98
N HIS A 184 6.41 -4.70 3.62
CA HIS A 184 5.69 -5.94 3.88
C HIS A 184 6.40 -6.91 4.85
N GLY A 185 7.62 -6.57 5.29
CA GLY A 185 8.31 -7.17 6.43
C GLY A 185 9.07 -8.48 6.15
N LEU A 186 9.11 -8.98 4.91
CA LEU A 186 9.80 -10.22 4.56
C LEU A 186 10.80 -10.00 3.40
N PRO A 187 12.04 -10.50 3.52
CA PRO A 187 13.02 -10.42 2.43
C PRO A 187 12.56 -11.24 1.20
N PRO A 188 13.10 -10.95 0.00
CA PRO A 188 12.57 -11.45 -1.27
C PRO A 188 12.51 -12.98 -1.42
N GLY A 189 13.36 -13.72 -0.69
CA GLY A 189 13.32 -15.18 -0.68
C GLY A 189 12.17 -15.80 0.13
N TYR A 190 11.46 -14.99 0.92
CA TYR A 190 10.36 -15.43 1.79
C TYR A 190 9.06 -14.67 1.56
N SER A 191 9.12 -13.54 0.87
CA SER A 191 7.93 -12.74 0.57
C SER A 191 7.19 -13.27 -0.63
N SER A 192 5.86 -13.30 -0.55
CA SER A 192 5.00 -13.56 -1.70
C SER A 192 5.18 -12.47 -2.75
N PHE A 193 5.35 -12.87 -4.02
CA PHE A 193 5.43 -11.91 -5.11
C PHE A 193 4.17 -11.04 -5.24
N ALA A 194 3.00 -11.57 -4.92
CA ALA A 194 1.77 -10.77 -4.97
C ALA A 194 1.81 -9.60 -3.96
N MET A 195 2.37 -9.79 -2.77
CA MET A 195 2.55 -8.70 -1.79
C MET A 195 3.56 -7.66 -2.27
N HIS A 196 4.72 -8.11 -2.77
CA HIS A 196 5.70 -7.25 -3.39
C HIS A 196 5.10 -6.44 -4.55
N ALA A 197 4.37 -7.08 -5.44
CA ALA A 197 3.72 -6.43 -6.57
C ALA A 197 2.72 -5.35 -6.14
N MET A 198 1.97 -5.57 -5.06
CA MET A 198 1.07 -4.56 -4.50
C MET A 198 1.82 -3.33 -4.02
N VAL A 199 2.96 -3.49 -3.32
CA VAL A 199 3.80 -2.39 -2.86
C VAL A 199 4.38 -1.62 -4.05
N VAL A 200 5.02 -2.32 -5.00
CA VAL A 200 5.59 -1.70 -6.20
C VAL A 200 4.52 -0.91 -6.96
N ARG A 201 3.37 -1.52 -7.23
CA ARG A 201 2.29 -0.87 -7.99
C ARG A 201 1.76 0.37 -7.27
N HIS A 202 1.69 0.32 -5.95
CA HIS A 202 1.21 1.41 -5.11
C HIS A 202 2.00 2.71 -5.31
N TYR A 203 3.32 2.60 -5.50
CA TYR A 203 4.22 3.75 -5.59
C TYR A 203 4.67 4.13 -7.00
N LEU A 204 4.34 3.35 -8.04
CA LEU A 204 4.79 3.63 -9.42
C LEU A 204 4.39 5.02 -9.96
N ASP A 205 3.33 5.60 -9.43
CA ASP A 205 2.84 6.93 -9.82
C ASP A 205 3.17 8.00 -8.75
N GLY A 206 4.09 7.68 -7.81
CA GLY A 206 4.60 8.57 -6.78
C GLY A 206 3.95 8.42 -5.41
N GLY A 207 4.59 9.02 -4.41
CA GLY A 207 4.15 9.05 -3.02
C GLY A 207 3.40 10.34 -2.68
N ASN A 208 2.59 10.25 -1.63
CA ASN A 208 1.88 11.39 -1.05
C ASN A 208 1.92 11.28 0.48
N TYR A 209 1.99 12.41 1.16
CA TYR A 209 2.05 12.46 2.60
C TYR A 209 0.85 13.25 3.14
N PRO A 210 0.21 12.79 4.25
CA PRO A 210 -0.93 13.53 4.82
C PRO A 210 -0.47 14.85 5.43
N ILE A 211 -1.14 15.93 5.10
CA ILE A 211 -0.85 17.26 5.67
C ILE A 211 -1.15 17.22 7.17
N GLY A 212 -0.16 17.51 7.99
CA GLY A 212 -0.23 17.45 9.45
C GLY A 212 0.14 16.11 10.05
N THR A 213 0.95 15.31 9.35
CA THR A 213 1.51 13.99 9.72
C THR A 213 0.50 12.82 9.60
N SER A 214 1.01 11.59 9.72
CA SER A 214 0.17 10.37 9.57
C SER A 214 -0.98 10.27 10.58
N ARG A 215 -0.87 10.92 11.75
CA ARG A 215 -1.93 10.95 12.77
C ARG A 215 -3.24 11.54 12.23
N ARG A 216 -3.18 12.45 11.24
CA ARG A 216 -4.38 13.05 10.64
C ARG A 216 -5.33 12.02 10.04
N ILE A 217 -4.80 10.89 9.59
CA ILE A 217 -5.62 9.77 9.08
C ILE A 217 -6.60 9.28 10.16
N ALA A 218 -6.10 9.09 11.39
CA ALA A 218 -6.95 8.63 12.48
C ALA A 218 -7.80 9.77 13.06
N GLU A 219 -7.24 10.96 13.23
CA GLU A 219 -7.95 12.12 13.79
C GLU A 219 -9.18 12.47 12.95
N THR A 220 -9.04 12.66 11.65
CA THR A 220 -10.18 12.97 10.77
C THR A 220 -11.24 11.87 10.76
N ALA A 221 -10.80 10.59 10.85
CA ALA A 221 -11.71 9.47 10.93
C ALA A 221 -12.49 9.41 12.26
N VAL A 222 -11.83 9.75 13.39
CA VAL A 222 -12.46 9.83 14.70
C VAL A 222 -13.44 10.99 14.75
N ASP A 223 -13.03 12.18 14.31
CA ASP A 223 -13.88 13.38 14.26
C ASP A 223 -15.16 13.09 13.46
N TYR A 224 -15.02 12.39 12.32
CA TYR A 224 -16.17 12.03 11.51
C TYR A 224 -17.07 10.98 12.17
N LEU A 225 -16.52 9.95 12.81
CA LEU A 225 -17.27 8.97 13.58
C LEU A 225 -18.11 9.65 14.69
N GLU A 226 -17.48 10.57 15.43
CA GLU A 226 -18.11 11.28 16.55
C GLU A 226 -19.21 12.24 16.06
N SER A 227 -19.02 12.89 14.90
CA SER A 227 -20.05 13.74 14.29
C SER A 227 -21.35 12.97 13.96
N MET A 228 -21.25 11.66 13.73
CA MET A 228 -22.40 10.76 13.51
C MET A 228 -22.94 10.12 14.80
N GLY A 229 -22.47 10.58 15.98
CA GLY A 229 -22.91 10.05 17.28
C GLY A 229 -22.22 8.73 17.68
N GLY A 230 -21.15 8.33 17.00
CA GLY A 230 -20.28 7.26 17.44
C GLY A 230 -19.31 7.71 18.54
N ALA A 231 -18.60 6.78 19.14
CA ALA A 231 -17.57 7.08 20.13
C ALA A 231 -16.34 6.18 19.99
N LEU A 232 -15.18 6.71 20.35
CA LEU A 232 -13.95 5.95 20.46
C LEU A 232 -13.37 6.12 21.88
N TYR A 233 -13.01 5.00 22.52
CA TYR A 233 -12.29 4.98 23.79
C TYR A 233 -10.91 4.36 23.58
N VAL A 234 -9.90 5.04 24.11
CA VAL A 234 -8.51 4.57 24.20
C VAL A 234 -8.21 4.11 25.63
N ASN A 235 -7.16 3.31 25.82
CA ASN A 235 -6.71 2.86 27.13
C ASN A 235 -5.93 3.95 27.87
#